data_357e0809d9522d46474f1e06eb8e0faf
#
_entry.id   357e0809d9522d46474f1e06eb8e0faf
#
_cell.length_a   1.000
_cell.length_b   1.000
_cell.length_c   1.000
_cell.angle_alpha   90.00
_cell.angle_beta   90.00
_cell.angle_gamma   90.00
#
_symmetry.space_group_name_H-M   'P 1'
#
loop_
_entity.id
_entity.type
_entity.pdbx_description
1 polymer ?
#
loop_
_entity_poly.entity_id
_entity_poly.type
_entity_poly.pdbx_seq_one_letter_code
_entity_poly.pdbx_strand_id
1 'polypeptide(L)'
;MTGAISSVKSEDLVKLYMSDEIKDKNELEGQNPDDLGNSDAQEQHSDYKPVNRFDASAVHHLSGMYQNWFLDYASYVILERAVPHIEDGLKPVQRRILHSMKRMDDGRYNKVANIVGHTMQFHPHGDASIGDALVQMGQKDLLIDTQGNWGNILTGDRAAAPRYIEARLSKFALDVVFNPKTTDWQLSYDGRNKEPITLPAKFPLLLAQGAEGIAVGLSSKVLPHNFNDLCDAAIHYLRGEDFAIYPDFPTGGAIDVSKYNDGQRGGALKVRAKIDKLDSKTLVITEIPYSKTTVSLIESITKAVE
;
A
#
# COMPACT_ATOMS: atom_id res chain seq x y z
N MET A 1 19.56 -16.51 24.94
CA MET A 1 18.27 -16.24 25.60
C MET A 1 17.34 -15.71 24.53
N THR A 2 16.51 -16.57 24.00
CA THR A 2 15.60 -16.32 22.90
C THR A 2 14.33 -15.68 23.46
N GLY A 3 14.22 -14.37 23.32
CA GLY A 3 12.97 -13.66 23.58
C GLY A 3 12.07 -13.81 22.37
N ALA A 4 11.01 -14.63 22.49
CA ALA A 4 10.00 -14.80 21.47
C ALA A 4 9.33 -13.48 21.13
N ILE A 5 9.49 -13.02 19.90
CA ILE A 5 8.71 -11.95 19.33
C ILE A 5 7.31 -12.52 19.11
N SER A 6 6.36 -12.19 19.99
CA SER A 6 4.95 -12.39 19.71
C SER A 6 4.56 -11.40 18.59
N SER A 7 4.65 -11.84 17.36
CA SER A 7 3.96 -11.20 16.26
C SER A 7 2.46 -11.32 16.56
N VAL A 8 1.85 -10.25 16.99
CA VAL A 8 0.40 -10.16 17.01
C VAL A 8 0.00 -10.22 15.54
N LYS A 9 -0.50 -11.35 15.09
CA LYS A 9 -0.99 -11.53 13.74
C LYS A 9 -2.13 -10.52 13.52
N SER A 10 -2.19 -9.93 12.34
CA SER A 10 -3.30 -9.05 11.96
C SER A 10 -4.67 -9.71 12.20
N GLU A 11 -4.74 -11.04 12.09
CA GLU A 11 -5.88 -11.88 12.45
C GLU A 11 -6.25 -11.84 13.93
N ASP A 12 -5.29 -11.70 14.83
CA ASP A 12 -5.53 -11.66 16.27
C ASP A 12 -6.06 -10.29 16.72
N LEU A 13 -5.62 -9.22 16.04
CA LEU A 13 -6.20 -7.87 16.21
C LEU A 13 -7.64 -7.82 15.70
N VAL A 14 -7.90 -8.43 14.54
CA VAL A 14 -9.26 -8.52 13.98
C VAL A 14 -10.15 -9.40 14.86
N LYS A 15 -9.65 -10.52 15.39
CA LYS A 15 -10.41 -11.39 16.30
C LYS A 15 -10.72 -10.72 17.65
N LEU A 16 -9.82 -9.89 18.16
CA LEU A 16 -10.06 -9.16 19.41
C LEU A 16 -11.16 -8.11 19.27
N TYR A 17 -11.33 -7.53 18.07
CA TYR A 17 -12.36 -6.53 17.79
C TYR A 17 -13.66 -7.09 17.21
N MET A 18 -13.66 -8.30 16.65
CA MET A 18 -14.84 -8.94 16.04
C MET A 18 -15.50 -10.00 16.94
N SER A 19 -14.94 -10.31 18.10
CA SER A 19 -15.48 -11.39 18.95
C SER A 19 -16.87 -11.06 19.57
N ASP A 20 -17.24 -9.80 19.65
CA ASP A 20 -18.51 -9.39 20.23
C ASP A 20 -19.62 -9.22 19.16
N GLU A 21 -19.28 -8.89 17.90
CA GLU A 21 -20.28 -8.75 16.83
C GLU A 21 -20.72 -10.08 16.20
N ILE A 22 -19.88 -11.12 16.26
CA ILE A 22 -20.21 -12.44 15.66
C ILE A 22 -21.23 -13.19 16.52
N LYS A 23 -21.35 -12.88 17.80
CA LYS A 23 -22.38 -13.51 18.66
C LYS A 23 -23.79 -13.05 18.32
N ASP A 24 -23.97 -11.79 17.95
CA ASP A 24 -25.29 -11.25 17.61
C ASP A 24 -25.79 -11.66 16.21
N LYS A 25 -24.90 -12.02 15.29
CA LYS A 25 -25.30 -12.46 13.93
C LYS A 25 -25.69 -13.94 13.84
N ASN A 26 -25.19 -14.79 14.71
CA ASN A 26 -25.53 -16.21 14.70
C ASN A 26 -26.89 -16.54 15.31
N GLU A 27 -27.57 -15.61 15.96
CA GLU A 27 -28.95 -15.81 16.44
C GLU A 27 -30.03 -15.48 15.39
N LEU A 28 -29.64 -14.94 14.22
CA LEU A 28 -30.58 -14.56 13.15
C LEU A 28 -30.67 -15.55 11.98
N GLU A 29 -29.84 -16.60 11.94
CA GLU A 29 -29.83 -17.60 10.84
C GLU A 29 -30.79 -18.79 11.04
N GLY A 30 -31.80 -18.67 11.88
CA GLY A 30 -32.78 -19.74 12.19
C GLY A 30 -34.12 -19.65 11.44
N GLN A 31 -34.27 -18.83 10.41
CA GLN A 31 -35.53 -18.71 9.67
C GLN A 31 -35.47 -19.32 8.26
N ASN A 32 -36.41 -20.16 7.96
CA ASN A 32 -36.59 -20.97 6.76
C ASN A 32 -36.77 -20.08 5.50
N PRO A 33 -36.17 -20.41 4.33
CA PRO A 33 -36.23 -19.60 3.10
C PRO A 33 -37.60 -19.51 2.41
N ASP A 34 -38.60 -20.24 2.83
CA ASP A 34 -39.88 -20.38 2.08
C ASP A 34 -41.00 -19.39 2.48
N ASP A 35 -40.73 -18.46 3.39
CA ASP A 35 -41.75 -17.52 3.89
C ASP A 35 -41.60 -16.07 3.38
N LEU A 36 -40.86 -15.86 2.30
CA LEU A 36 -40.76 -14.52 1.69
C LEU A 36 -41.85 -14.35 0.61
N GLY A 37 -43.07 -14.11 1.09
CA GLY A 37 -44.11 -13.51 0.27
C GLY A 37 -43.76 -12.08 -0.13
N ASN A 38 -43.95 -11.84 -1.39
CA ASN A 38 -43.90 -10.59 -2.15
C ASN A 38 -44.19 -9.34 -1.28
N SER A 39 -43.19 -8.52 -1.02
CA SER A 39 -43.39 -7.14 -0.56
C SER A 39 -42.38 -6.24 -1.24
N ASP A 40 -42.94 -5.26 -1.92
CA ASP A 40 -42.38 -4.17 -2.68
C ASP A 40 -41.00 -3.68 -2.21
N ALA A 41 -40.11 -3.50 -3.18
CA ALA A 41 -38.82 -2.83 -3.02
C ALA A 41 -39.04 -1.42 -2.46
N GLN A 42 -39.01 -1.29 -1.15
CA GLN A 42 -38.83 0.02 -0.51
C GLN A 42 -37.34 0.30 -0.45
N GLU A 43 -36.95 1.34 -1.19
CA GLU A 43 -35.68 2.00 -1.03
C GLU A 43 -35.38 2.21 0.45
N GLN A 44 -34.31 1.64 0.95
CA GLN A 44 -33.76 1.99 2.26
C GLN A 44 -33.21 3.42 2.16
N HIS A 45 -34.11 4.39 2.25
CA HIS A 45 -33.73 5.72 2.63
C HIS A 45 -33.09 5.65 4.01
N SER A 46 -31.86 6.13 4.12
CA SER A 46 -31.24 6.37 5.43
C SER A 46 -32.26 7.06 6.32
N ASP A 47 -32.48 6.51 7.53
CA ASP A 47 -33.38 7.08 8.55
C ASP A 47 -32.90 8.45 9.09
N TYR A 48 -32.34 9.28 8.22
CA TYR A 48 -32.04 10.68 8.56
C TYR A 48 -33.33 11.45 8.63
N LYS A 49 -33.91 11.51 9.82
CA LYS A 49 -34.97 12.47 10.14
C LYS A 49 -34.31 13.80 10.51
N PRO A 50 -34.61 14.88 9.80
CA PRO A 50 -34.08 16.20 10.18
C PRO A 50 -34.51 16.49 11.63
N VAL A 51 -33.54 16.75 12.47
CA VAL A 51 -33.77 17.04 13.90
C VAL A 51 -34.55 18.34 14.01
N ASN A 52 -35.80 18.26 14.44
CA ASN A 52 -36.56 19.44 14.82
C ASN A 52 -35.90 20.03 16.08
N ARG A 53 -35.49 21.30 16.04
CA ARG A 53 -34.73 21.97 17.13
C ARG A 53 -35.42 21.92 18.49
N PHE A 54 -36.68 21.49 18.55
CA PHE A 54 -37.49 21.45 19.75
C PHE A 54 -37.89 20.04 20.19
N ASP A 55 -37.43 19.01 19.50
CA ASP A 55 -37.73 17.62 19.87
C ASP A 55 -36.55 17.00 20.64
N ALA A 56 -36.71 17.00 21.98
CA ALA A 56 -35.72 16.41 22.88
C ALA A 56 -35.58 14.87 22.73
N SER A 57 -36.54 14.21 22.04
CA SER A 57 -36.46 12.77 21.74
C SER A 57 -35.51 12.44 20.57
N ALA A 58 -35.10 13.43 19.81
CA ALA A 58 -34.19 13.29 18.67
C ALA A 58 -32.73 13.64 19.01
N VAL A 59 -32.33 13.57 20.28
CA VAL A 59 -30.95 13.78 20.70
C VAL A 59 -30.10 12.57 20.29
N HIS A 60 -29.40 12.71 19.17
CA HIS A 60 -28.33 11.77 18.84
C HIS A 60 -27.10 12.08 19.69
N HIS A 61 -26.70 11.15 20.52
CA HIS A 61 -25.49 11.29 21.30
C HIS A 61 -24.27 11.31 20.36
N LEU A 62 -23.54 12.43 20.33
CA LEU A 62 -22.33 12.61 19.54
C LEU A 62 -21.31 11.49 19.78
N SER A 63 -21.27 10.94 21.00
CA SER A 63 -20.44 9.80 21.37
C SER A 63 -20.72 8.53 20.56
N GLY A 64 -21.98 8.19 20.27
CA GLY A 64 -22.34 7.03 19.45
C GLY A 64 -21.94 7.21 17.98
N MET A 65 -22.08 8.43 17.43
CA MET A 65 -21.60 8.75 16.09
C MET A 65 -20.09 8.63 16.00
N TYR A 66 -19.34 9.17 16.98
CA TYR A 66 -17.90 9.04 17.04
C TYR A 66 -17.46 7.59 17.17
N GLN A 67 -18.11 6.82 18.03
CA GLN A 67 -17.73 5.43 18.30
C GLN A 67 -17.93 4.55 17.05
N ASN A 68 -19.08 4.60 16.40
CA ASN A 68 -19.39 3.70 15.28
C ASN A 68 -18.78 4.21 13.96
N TRP A 69 -19.08 5.42 13.54
CA TRP A 69 -18.62 5.94 12.24
C TRP A 69 -17.11 6.17 12.19
N PHE A 70 -16.52 6.60 13.30
CA PHE A 70 -15.07 6.79 13.34
C PHE A 70 -14.32 5.46 13.31
N LEU A 71 -14.81 4.44 14.01
CA LEU A 71 -14.22 3.10 13.99
C LEU A 71 -14.36 2.46 12.61
N ASP A 72 -15.54 2.55 11.99
CA ASP A 72 -15.77 2.04 10.63
C ASP A 72 -14.82 2.72 9.62
N TYR A 73 -14.73 4.05 9.68
CA TYR A 73 -13.82 4.78 8.81
C TYR A 73 -12.35 4.46 9.10
N ALA A 74 -11.95 4.37 10.37
CA ALA A 74 -10.58 4.03 10.76
C ALA A 74 -10.20 2.62 10.27
N SER A 75 -11.08 1.64 10.47
CA SER A 75 -10.90 0.26 9.98
C SER A 75 -10.76 0.23 8.47
N TYR A 76 -11.64 0.92 7.75
CA TYR A 76 -11.57 1.03 6.30
C TYR A 76 -10.24 1.63 5.83
N VAL A 77 -9.78 2.74 6.44
CA VAL A 77 -8.50 3.37 6.06
C VAL A 77 -7.31 2.46 6.35
N ILE A 78 -7.35 1.69 7.43
CA ILE A 78 -6.29 0.75 7.77
C ILE A 78 -6.26 -0.40 6.76
N LEU A 79 -7.37 -1.11 6.58
CA LEU A 79 -7.45 -2.37 5.85
C LEU A 79 -7.50 -2.16 4.32
N GLU A 80 -8.25 -1.15 3.86
CA GLU A 80 -8.55 -0.97 2.45
C GLU A 80 -7.75 0.14 1.76
N ARG A 81 -6.81 0.79 2.45
CA ARG A 81 -6.07 1.91 1.86
C ARG A 81 -4.59 1.97 2.23
N ALA A 82 -4.26 2.01 3.53
CA ALA A 82 -2.96 2.47 3.98
C ALA A 82 -1.94 1.36 4.19
N VAL A 83 -2.36 0.21 4.70
CA VAL A 83 -1.46 -0.86 5.11
C VAL A 83 -1.31 -1.90 3.99
N PRO A 84 -0.06 -2.22 3.59
CA PRO A 84 0.19 -3.29 2.63
C PRO A 84 -0.04 -4.66 3.28
N HIS A 85 -0.50 -5.65 2.50
CA HIS A 85 -0.61 -7.02 2.98
C HIS A 85 0.75 -7.71 2.99
N ILE A 86 0.99 -8.58 3.98
CA ILE A 86 2.30 -9.25 4.15
C ILE A 86 2.62 -10.23 3.01
N GLU A 87 1.62 -10.89 2.44
CA GLU A 87 1.82 -11.92 1.42
C GLU A 87 2.27 -11.37 0.06
N ASP A 88 1.86 -10.14 -0.27
CA ASP A 88 2.17 -9.52 -1.56
C ASP A 88 2.86 -8.15 -1.45
N GLY A 89 2.95 -7.59 -0.26
CA GLY A 89 3.54 -6.26 -0.07
C GLY A 89 2.76 -5.12 -0.71
N LEU A 90 1.52 -5.36 -1.11
CA LEU A 90 0.72 -4.42 -1.90
C LEU A 90 -0.40 -3.80 -1.07
N LYS A 91 -0.63 -2.52 -1.31
CA LYS A 91 -1.88 -1.87 -0.90
C LYS A 91 -3.02 -2.29 -1.82
N PRO A 92 -4.30 -2.21 -1.40
CA PRO A 92 -5.44 -2.60 -2.22
C PRO A 92 -5.47 -1.96 -3.62
N VAL A 93 -5.18 -0.66 -3.73
CA VAL A 93 -5.11 0.02 -5.03
C VAL A 93 -4.03 -0.57 -5.95
N GLN A 94 -2.86 -0.88 -5.41
CA GLN A 94 -1.74 -1.46 -6.16
C GLN A 94 -2.09 -2.87 -6.66
N ARG A 95 -2.71 -3.68 -5.82
CA ARG A 95 -3.17 -5.02 -6.16
C ARG A 95 -4.22 -4.98 -7.28
N ARG A 96 -5.18 -4.07 -7.20
CA ARG A 96 -6.20 -3.84 -8.22
C ARG A 96 -5.62 -3.35 -9.54
N ILE A 97 -4.59 -2.51 -9.50
CA ILE A 97 -3.83 -2.10 -10.70
C ILE A 97 -3.16 -3.31 -11.36
N LEU A 98 -2.41 -4.12 -10.62
CA LEU A 98 -1.75 -5.31 -11.18
C LEU A 98 -2.77 -6.33 -11.70
N HIS A 99 -3.88 -6.52 -11.00
CA HIS A 99 -4.98 -7.37 -11.47
C HIS A 99 -5.57 -6.86 -12.79
N SER A 100 -5.81 -5.55 -12.90
CA SER A 100 -6.29 -4.91 -14.13
C SER A 100 -5.30 -5.08 -15.28
N MET A 101 -4.01 -4.83 -15.02
CA MET A 101 -2.96 -5.02 -16.00
C MET A 101 -2.87 -6.47 -16.46
N LYS A 102 -3.04 -7.44 -15.55
CA LYS A 102 -3.05 -8.87 -15.90
C LYS A 102 -4.24 -9.26 -16.77
N ARG A 103 -5.40 -8.68 -16.54
CA ARG A 103 -6.59 -8.90 -17.39
C ARG A 103 -6.46 -8.30 -18.78
N MET A 104 -5.68 -7.24 -18.92
CA MET A 104 -5.42 -6.55 -20.19
C MET A 104 -4.16 -7.07 -20.90
N ASP A 105 -3.41 -7.99 -20.27
CA ASP A 105 -2.09 -8.40 -20.71
C ASP A 105 -2.12 -9.18 -22.04
N ASP A 106 -1.60 -8.55 -23.08
CA ASP A 106 -1.34 -9.14 -24.40
C ASP A 106 0.15 -9.02 -24.79
N GLY A 107 1.02 -8.72 -23.82
CA GLY A 107 2.47 -8.52 -24.00
C GLY A 107 2.88 -7.14 -24.51
N ARG A 108 1.92 -6.30 -24.92
CA ARG A 108 2.18 -4.95 -25.43
C ARG A 108 2.02 -3.90 -24.34
N TYR A 109 2.60 -2.72 -24.58
CA TYR A 109 2.37 -1.57 -23.73
C TYR A 109 0.95 -1.03 -23.89
N ASN A 110 0.32 -0.68 -22.76
CA ASN A 110 -0.99 -0.05 -22.69
C ASN A 110 -0.84 1.38 -22.15
N LYS A 111 -1.64 2.31 -22.67
CA LYS A 111 -1.72 3.66 -22.11
C LYS A 111 -2.12 3.61 -20.63
N VAL A 112 -1.42 4.38 -19.80
CA VAL A 112 -1.75 4.48 -18.37
C VAL A 112 -3.20 4.90 -18.17
N ALA A 113 -3.72 5.79 -19.01
CA ALA A 113 -5.13 6.18 -18.97
C ALA A 113 -6.10 4.99 -19.13
N ASN A 114 -5.77 4.02 -20.00
CA ASN A 114 -6.59 2.81 -20.21
C ASN A 114 -6.51 1.88 -18.99
N ILE A 115 -5.31 1.72 -18.42
CA ILE A 115 -5.12 0.91 -17.21
C ILE A 115 -5.89 1.51 -16.04
N VAL A 116 -5.83 2.83 -15.85
CA VAL A 116 -6.59 3.57 -14.83
C VAL A 116 -8.08 3.34 -15.01
N GLY A 117 -8.61 3.55 -16.22
CA GLY A 117 -10.02 3.33 -16.53
C GLY A 117 -10.48 1.89 -16.28
N HIS A 118 -9.65 0.90 -16.64
CA HIS A 118 -9.95 -0.51 -16.35
C HIS A 118 -9.92 -0.82 -14.84
N THR A 119 -9.00 -0.18 -14.09
CA THR A 119 -8.87 -0.38 -12.64
C THR A 119 -10.07 0.16 -11.87
N MET A 120 -10.76 1.18 -12.37
CA MET A 120 -11.97 1.74 -11.75
C MET A 120 -13.12 0.73 -11.61
N GLN A 121 -13.10 -0.38 -12.36
CA GLN A 121 -14.05 -1.49 -12.19
C GLN A 121 -13.89 -2.21 -10.84
N PHE A 122 -12.73 -2.06 -10.19
CA PHE A 122 -12.38 -2.72 -8.93
C PHE A 122 -12.16 -1.71 -7.80
N HIS A 123 -11.81 -0.47 -8.13
CA HIS A 123 -11.42 0.54 -7.14
C HIS A 123 -12.38 1.73 -7.16
N PRO A 124 -13.28 1.86 -6.15
CA PRO A 124 -14.33 2.89 -6.13
C PRO A 124 -13.82 4.27 -5.69
N HIS A 125 -12.68 4.70 -6.22
CA HIS A 125 -12.07 5.99 -5.92
C HIS A 125 -11.67 6.71 -7.21
N GLY A 126 -11.31 8.00 -7.09
CA GLY A 126 -10.97 8.83 -8.25
C GLY A 126 -9.78 8.31 -9.05
N ASP A 127 -9.84 8.51 -10.36
CA ASP A 127 -8.82 8.13 -11.35
C ASP A 127 -7.44 8.70 -11.05
N ALA A 128 -7.36 9.91 -10.50
CA ALA A 128 -6.09 10.53 -10.10
C ALA A 128 -5.32 9.67 -9.08
N SER A 129 -6.01 9.13 -8.07
CA SER A 129 -5.38 8.29 -7.05
C SER A 129 -4.83 6.98 -7.62
N ILE A 130 -5.53 6.39 -8.59
CA ILE A 130 -5.08 5.20 -9.31
C ILE A 130 -3.86 5.53 -10.18
N GLY A 131 -3.92 6.66 -10.90
CA GLY A 131 -2.81 7.14 -11.73
C GLY A 131 -1.54 7.39 -10.93
N ASP A 132 -1.65 8.08 -9.80
CA ASP A 132 -0.52 8.36 -8.91
C ASP A 132 0.08 7.06 -8.34
N ALA A 133 -0.75 6.12 -7.93
CA ALA A 133 -0.28 4.81 -7.45
C ALA A 133 0.44 4.03 -8.56
N LEU A 134 -0.09 4.03 -9.78
CA LEU A 134 0.55 3.37 -10.93
C LEU A 134 1.90 4.02 -11.27
N VAL A 135 1.99 5.35 -11.24
CA VAL A 135 3.26 6.07 -11.46
C VAL A 135 4.29 5.69 -10.40
N GLN A 136 3.90 5.69 -9.12
CA GLN A 136 4.80 5.28 -8.03
C GLN A 136 5.28 3.83 -8.17
N MET A 137 4.42 2.93 -8.63
CA MET A 137 4.81 1.53 -8.90
C MET A 137 5.77 1.43 -10.09
N GLY A 138 5.53 2.18 -11.16
CA GLY A 138 6.39 2.20 -12.33
C GLY A 138 7.78 2.78 -12.04
N GLN A 139 7.87 3.80 -11.19
CA GLN A 139 9.15 4.40 -10.79
C GLN A 139 10.05 3.46 -9.95
N LYS A 140 9.51 2.33 -9.47
CA LYS A 140 10.30 1.32 -8.74
C LYS A 140 10.99 0.30 -9.66
N ASP A 141 10.70 0.31 -10.95
CA ASP A 141 11.32 -0.55 -11.99
C ASP A 141 11.37 -2.04 -11.68
N LEU A 142 10.35 -2.57 -10.96
CA LEU A 142 10.33 -3.97 -10.56
C LEU A 142 9.16 -4.75 -11.19
N LEU A 143 7.94 -4.31 -10.94
CA LEU A 143 6.72 -5.00 -11.36
C LEU A 143 6.16 -4.52 -12.70
N ILE A 144 6.57 -3.34 -13.14
CA ILE A 144 6.00 -2.64 -14.29
C ILE A 144 7.13 -2.15 -15.19
N ASP A 145 7.11 -2.58 -16.44
CA ASP A 145 7.91 -1.97 -17.50
C ASP A 145 7.23 -0.67 -17.93
N THR A 146 7.99 0.39 -18.02
CA THR A 146 7.50 1.75 -18.30
C THR A 146 7.99 2.28 -19.65
N GLN A 147 7.14 3.07 -20.33
CA GLN A 147 7.51 3.76 -21.56
C GLN A 147 7.00 5.20 -21.52
N GLY A 148 7.87 6.14 -21.91
CA GLY A 148 7.59 7.58 -21.87
C GLY A 148 8.21 8.25 -20.63
N ASN A 149 7.75 9.46 -20.32
CA ASN A 149 8.26 10.24 -19.18
C ASN A 149 7.48 9.92 -17.90
N TRP A 150 8.02 9.06 -17.05
CA TRP A 150 7.46 8.67 -15.75
C TRP A 150 7.94 9.55 -14.58
N GLY A 151 8.55 10.70 -14.88
CA GLY A 151 9.19 11.56 -13.88
C GLY A 151 10.57 11.04 -13.47
N ASN A 152 11.13 11.67 -12.45
CA ASN A 152 12.44 11.30 -11.94
C ASN A 152 12.49 11.46 -10.41
N ILE A 153 12.73 10.37 -9.72
CA ILE A 153 12.80 10.33 -8.24
C ILE A 153 13.98 11.11 -7.68
N LEU A 154 15.05 11.29 -8.45
CA LEU A 154 16.24 12.03 -8.03
C LEU A 154 16.06 13.55 -8.15
N THR A 155 15.48 14.01 -9.27
CA THR A 155 15.24 15.44 -9.48
C THR A 155 13.95 15.93 -8.83
N GLY A 156 12.95 15.06 -8.70
CA GLY A 156 11.62 15.39 -8.24
C GLY A 156 10.65 15.79 -9.38
N ASP A 157 11.07 15.59 -10.64
CA ASP A 157 10.21 15.86 -11.79
C ASP A 157 9.00 14.95 -11.79
N ARG A 158 7.86 15.51 -12.17
CA ARG A 158 6.60 14.78 -12.26
C ARG A 158 6.51 13.97 -13.55
N ALA A 159 5.76 12.85 -13.48
CA ALA A 159 5.41 12.11 -14.67
C ALA A 159 4.53 12.92 -15.62
N ALA A 160 4.59 12.61 -16.90
CA ALA A 160 3.67 13.12 -17.90
C ALA A 160 2.24 12.63 -17.65
N ALA A 161 1.27 13.30 -18.26
CA ALA A 161 -0.13 12.90 -18.10
C ALA A 161 -0.38 11.45 -18.57
N PRO A 162 -1.32 10.72 -17.95
CA PRO A 162 -1.61 9.31 -18.20
C PRO A 162 -1.87 8.94 -19.68
N ARG A 163 -2.31 9.90 -20.50
CA ARG A 163 -2.53 9.70 -21.94
C ARG A 163 -1.26 9.59 -22.77
N TYR A 164 -0.11 10.01 -22.24
CA TYR A 164 1.17 10.04 -22.97
C TYR A 164 2.10 8.89 -22.60
N ILE A 165 1.99 8.37 -21.38
CA ILE A 165 2.85 7.31 -20.85
C ILE A 165 2.18 5.95 -20.97
N GLU A 166 3.00 4.91 -21.05
CA GLU A 166 2.55 3.55 -21.28
C GLU A 166 3.22 2.59 -20.30
N ALA A 167 2.52 1.51 -19.97
CA ALA A 167 2.98 0.49 -19.05
C ALA A 167 2.58 -0.91 -19.51
N ARG A 168 3.35 -1.90 -19.10
CA ARG A 168 2.98 -3.32 -19.14
C ARG A 168 3.56 -4.03 -17.91
N LEU A 169 3.08 -5.23 -17.62
CA LEU A 169 3.67 -6.07 -16.58
C LEU A 169 5.09 -6.49 -16.98
N SER A 170 6.01 -6.41 -16.03
CA SER A 170 7.35 -6.94 -16.23
C SER A 170 7.31 -8.47 -16.27
N LYS A 171 8.31 -9.11 -16.88
CA LYS A 171 8.46 -10.56 -16.85
C LYS A 171 8.56 -11.07 -15.41
N PHE A 172 9.27 -10.35 -14.56
CA PHE A 172 9.37 -10.66 -13.14
C PHE A 172 8.00 -10.67 -12.45
N ALA A 173 7.17 -9.67 -12.69
CA ALA A 173 5.81 -9.61 -12.13
C ALA A 173 4.97 -10.81 -12.58
N LEU A 174 5.03 -11.18 -13.86
CA LEU A 174 4.28 -12.32 -14.40
C LEU A 174 4.68 -13.65 -13.74
N ASP A 175 5.97 -13.83 -13.46
CA ASP A 175 6.51 -15.05 -12.89
C ASP A 175 6.33 -15.14 -11.36
N VAL A 176 6.34 -14.00 -10.65
CA VAL A 176 6.41 -13.94 -9.18
C VAL A 176 5.07 -13.66 -8.53
N VAL A 177 4.25 -12.76 -9.14
CA VAL A 177 3.05 -12.24 -8.49
C VAL A 177 1.81 -13.09 -8.80
N PHE A 178 1.69 -13.60 -10.02
CA PHE A 178 0.47 -14.25 -10.47
C PHE A 178 0.54 -15.78 -10.37
N ASN A 179 -0.13 -16.34 -9.37
CA ASN A 179 -0.27 -17.78 -9.21
C ASN A 179 -1.74 -18.14 -8.93
N PRO A 180 -2.48 -18.65 -9.93
CA PRO A 180 -3.90 -18.98 -9.76
C PRO A 180 -4.18 -20.02 -8.68
N LYS A 181 -3.19 -20.85 -8.32
CA LYS A 181 -3.36 -21.93 -7.32
C LYS A 181 -3.31 -21.42 -5.86
N THR A 182 -2.73 -20.25 -5.65
CA THR A 182 -2.56 -19.67 -4.30
C THR A 182 -3.34 -18.36 -4.14
N THR A 183 -4.06 -17.94 -5.17
CA THR A 183 -4.85 -16.69 -5.15
C THR A 183 -6.28 -16.98 -4.74
N ASP A 184 -6.72 -16.36 -3.66
CA ASP A 184 -8.11 -16.34 -3.24
C ASP A 184 -8.84 -15.14 -3.85
N TRP A 185 -10.11 -15.32 -4.16
CA TRP A 185 -10.91 -14.37 -4.93
C TRP A 185 -12.13 -13.92 -4.15
N GLN A 186 -12.44 -12.63 -4.27
CA GLN A 186 -13.67 -12.02 -3.78
C GLN A 186 -14.41 -11.29 -4.90
N LEU A 187 -15.66 -10.87 -4.63
CA LEU A 187 -16.40 -10.00 -5.53
C LEU A 187 -15.86 -8.57 -5.43
N SER A 188 -15.85 -7.85 -6.56
CA SER A 188 -15.59 -6.41 -6.57
C SER A 188 -16.69 -5.65 -5.80
N TYR A 189 -16.42 -4.39 -5.46
CA TYR A 189 -17.35 -3.55 -4.69
C TYR A 189 -18.76 -3.46 -5.29
N ASP A 190 -18.91 -3.62 -6.60
CA ASP A 190 -20.18 -3.61 -7.32
C ASP A 190 -20.76 -5.01 -7.58
N GLY A 191 -20.09 -6.05 -7.11
CA GLY A 191 -20.49 -7.46 -7.28
C GLY A 191 -20.39 -8.02 -8.71
N ARG A 192 -19.95 -7.22 -9.68
CA ARG A 192 -19.96 -7.63 -11.11
C ARG A 192 -18.72 -8.41 -11.53
N ASN A 193 -17.62 -8.20 -10.88
CA ASN A 193 -16.34 -8.80 -11.21
C ASN A 193 -15.77 -9.56 -10.01
N LYS A 194 -14.74 -10.37 -10.25
CA LYS A 194 -13.91 -10.97 -9.21
C LYS A 194 -12.57 -10.25 -9.16
N GLU A 195 -12.10 -9.96 -7.95
CA GLU A 195 -10.77 -9.43 -7.69
C GLU A 195 -10.01 -10.31 -6.69
N PRO A 196 -8.67 -10.34 -6.71
CA PRO A 196 -7.91 -11.12 -5.74
C PRO A 196 -7.96 -10.45 -4.37
N ILE A 197 -8.13 -11.27 -3.32
CA ILE A 197 -7.99 -10.82 -1.93
C ILE A 197 -6.53 -10.43 -1.68
N THR A 198 -5.61 -11.35 -1.99
CA THR A 198 -4.16 -11.13 -2.03
C THR A 198 -3.56 -11.80 -3.27
N LEU A 199 -2.34 -11.41 -3.61
CA LEU A 199 -1.53 -12.04 -4.66
C LEU A 199 -0.27 -12.63 -4.03
N PRO A 200 -0.36 -13.84 -3.36
CA PRO A 200 0.77 -14.40 -2.64
C PRO A 200 2.00 -14.52 -3.53
N ALA A 201 2.98 -13.65 -3.29
CA ALA A 201 4.15 -13.52 -4.14
C ALA A 201 5.24 -14.53 -3.75
N LYS A 202 5.99 -15.01 -4.74
CA LYS A 202 7.12 -15.94 -4.54
C LYS A 202 8.41 -15.25 -4.07
N PHE A 203 8.38 -13.95 -3.88
CA PHE A 203 9.52 -13.13 -3.50
C PHE A 203 9.06 -12.09 -2.46
N PRO A 204 9.89 -11.68 -1.50
CA PRO A 204 9.52 -10.74 -0.44
C PRO A 204 9.35 -9.30 -0.95
N LEU A 205 8.29 -9.07 -1.72
CA LEU A 205 8.02 -7.79 -2.40
C LEU A 205 7.89 -6.62 -1.41
N LEU A 206 7.35 -6.87 -0.22
CA LEU A 206 7.22 -5.84 0.81
C LEU A 206 8.57 -5.25 1.19
N LEU A 207 9.60 -6.09 1.36
CA LEU A 207 10.95 -5.65 1.68
C LEU A 207 11.65 -5.03 0.46
N ALA A 208 11.48 -5.62 -0.73
CA ALA A 208 12.12 -5.10 -1.93
C ALA A 208 11.64 -3.70 -2.31
N GLN A 209 10.33 -3.48 -2.25
CA GLN A 209 9.76 -2.20 -2.67
C GLN A 209 9.67 -1.18 -1.54
N GLY A 210 9.69 -1.64 -0.30
CA GLY A 210 9.30 -0.82 0.83
C GLY A 210 7.84 -0.37 0.73
N ALA A 211 7.28 0.07 1.83
CA ALA A 211 5.95 0.65 1.87
C ALA A 211 5.85 1.70 2.98
N GLU A 212 5.13 2.76 2.72
CA GLU A 212 4.79 3.76 3.71
C GLU A 212 3.29 4.04 3.64
N GLY A 213 2.61 4.01 4.77
CA GLY A 213 1.18 4.28 4.87
C GLY A 213 0.83 4.96 6.16
N ILE A 214 -0.01 5.99 6.06
CA ILE A 214 -0.56 6.70 7.22
C ILE A 214 -2.04 6.41 7.24
N ALA A 215 -2.47 5.81 8.34
CA ALA A 215 -3.87 5.51 8.61
C ALA A 215 -4.35 6.28 9.85
N VAL A 216 -5.56 6.01 10.29
CA VAL A 216 -6.10 6.58 11.52
C VAL A 216 -5.55 5.80 12.71
N GLY A 217 -4.79 6.48 13.58
CA GLY A 217 -4.18 5.86 14.78
C GLY A 217 -2.98 4.94 14.51
N LEU A 218 -2.71 4.59 13.24
CA LEU A 218 -1.61 3.72 12.83
C LEU A 218 -0.81 4.33 11.69
N SER A 219 0.48 4.05 11.67
CA SER A 219 1.32 4.28 10.50
C SER A 219 2.25 3.09 10.30
N SER A 220 2.45 2.71 9.05
CA SER A 220 3.42 1.69 8.66
C SER A 220 4.54 2.33 7.84
N LYS A 221 5.76 1.91 8.11
CA LYS A 221 6.93 2.32 7.33
C LYS A 221 7.89 1.15 7.23
N VAL A 222 7.94 0.54 6.06
CA VAL A 222 8.89 -0.49 5.69
C VAL A 222 9.82 0.10 4.65
N LEU A 223 11.12 0.09 4.93
CA LEU A 223 12.12 0.65 4.03
C LEU A 223 12.48 -0.38 2.95
N PRO A 224 12.83 0.06 1.73
CA PRO A 224 13.26 -0.84 0.67
C PRO A 224 14.61 -1.47 0.99
N HIS A 225 14.87 -2.65 0.40
CA HIS A 225 16.11 -3.40 0.54
C HIS A 225 16.63 -3.79 -0.85
N ASN A 226 17.92 -4.07 -0.93
CA ASN A 226 18.55 -4.51 -2.16
C ASN A 226 17.99 -5.87 -2.61
N PHE A 227 17.72 -6.01 -3.90
CA PHE A 227 17.15 -7.21 -4.48
C PHE A 227 18.07 -8.43 -4.30
N ASN A 228 19.38 -8.28 -4.51
CA ASN A 228 20.34 -9.36 -4.38
C ASN A 228 20.49 -9.80 -2.93
N ASP A 229 20.57 -8.84 -1.99
CA ASP A 229 20.64 -9.14 -0.56
C ASP A 229 19.40 -9.90 -0.07
N LEU A 230 18.23 -9.59 -0.62
CA LEU A 230 17.01 -10.34 -0.31
C LEU A 230 17.03 -11.77 -0.87
N CYS A 231 17.62 -11.98 -2.04
CA CYS A 231 17.83 -13.34 -2.59
C CYS A 231 18.79 -14.14 -1.72
N ASP A 232 19.91 -13.53 -1.32
CA ASP A 232 20.90 -14.18 -0.46
C ASP A 232 20.31 -14.48 0.93
N ALA A 233 19.59 -13.52 1.52
CA ALA A 233 18.88 -13.75 2.79
C ALA A 233 17.86 -14.88 2.70
N ALA A 234 17.12 -14.97 1.59
CA ALA A 234 16.17 -16.08 1.36
C ALA A 234 16.88 -17.44 1.28
N ILE A 235 18.06 -17.50 0.64
CA ILE A 235 18.88 -18.70 0.58
C ILE A 235 19.36 -19.11 1.98
N HIS A 236 19.91 -18.18 2.76
CA HIS A 236 20.35 -18.43 4.13
C HIS A 236 19.19 -18.88 5.01
N TYR A 237 18.04 -18.21 4.92
CA TYR A 237 16.83 -18.61 5.66
C TYR A 237 16.41 -20.06 5.36
N LEU A 238 16.38 -20.43 4.08
CA LEU A 238 16.00 -21.79 3.67
C LEU A 238 17.02 -22.87 4.11
N ARG A 239 18.27 -22.47 4.32
CA ARG A 239 19.33 -23.36 4.86
C ARG A 239 19.36 -23.42 6.39
N GLY A 240 18.56 -22.58 7.07
CA GLY A 240 18.60 -22.46 8.53
C GLY A 240 19.86 -21.76 9.05
N GLU A 241 20.47 -20.91 8.22
CA GLU A 241 21.65 -20.12 8.54
C GLU A 241 21.24 -18.72 9.03
N ASP A 242 22.05 -18.12 9.89
CA ASP A 242 21.84 -16.74 10.33
C ASP A 242 22.14 -15.74 9.19
N PHE A 243 21.36 -14.68 9.09
CA PHE A 243 21.58 -13.61 8.14
C PHE A 243 21.19 -12.26 8.74
N ALA A 244 21.72 -11.19 8.17
CA ALA A 244 21.32 -9.81 8.47
C ALA A 244 21.09 -9.05 7.16
N ILE A 245 20.00 -8.29 7.09
CA ILE A 245 19.70 -7.40 5.97
C ILE A 245 19.50 -5.99 6.48
N TYR A 246 19.90 -5.04 5.68
CA TYR A 246 19.73 -3.62 5.99
C TYR A 246 19.02 -2.91 4.84
N PRO A 247 18.25 -1.86 5.14
CA PRO A 247 17.64 -1.05 4.10
C PRO A 247 18.67 -0.52 3.12
N ASP A 248 18.31 -0.54 1.83
CA ASP A 248 19.08 0.04 0.75
C ASP A 248 18.17 0.90 -0.14
N PHE A 249 18.71 1.96 -0.71
CA PHE A 249 17.92 2.98 -1.37
C PHE A 249 18.36 3.20 -2.82
N PRO A 250 17.42 3.31 -3.77
CA PRO A 250 17.75 3.54 -5.18
C PRO A 250 18.41 4.91 -5.43
N THR A 251 18.32 5.83 -4.48
CA THR A 251 18.97 7.14 -4.56
C THR A 251 20.42 7.12 -4.07
N GLY A 252 20.89 6.00 -3.51
CA GLY A 252 22.21 5.89 -2.91
C GLY A 252 22.33 6.55 -1.53
N GLY A 253 23.54 6.99 -1.21
CA GLY A 253 23.86 7.59 0.09
C GLY A 253 24.49 6.59 1.08
N ALA A 254 25.05 7.09 2.16
CA ALA A 254 25.62 6.30 3.23
C ALA A 254 24.60 6.14 4.38
N ILE A 255 24.49 4.91 4.89
CA ILE A 255 23.53 4.58 5.96
C ILE A 255 24.30 4.21 7.23
N ASP A 256 23.96 4.84 8.35
CA ASP A 256 24.35 4.41 9.68
C ASP A 256 23.25 3.57 10.30
N VAL A 257 23.51 2.27 10.40
CA VAL A 257 22.57 1.25 10.91
C VAL A 257 22.79 0.91 12.39
N SER A 258 23.72 1.58 13.08
CA SER A 258 24.09 1.28 14.46
C SER A 258 22.92 1.28 15.46
N LYS A 259 21.83 1.98 15.12
CA LYS A 259 20.61 2.07 15.91
C LYS A 259 19.37 1.56 15.16
N TYR A 260 19.56 0.72 14.16
CA TYR A 260 18.45 0.25 13.30
C TYR A 260 17.44 -0.61 14.07
N ASN A 261 17.91 -1.39 15.03
CA ASN A 261 17.08 -2.26 15.86
C ASN A 261 16.14 -3.16 15.02
N ASP A 262 16.65 -3.63 13.88
CA ASP A 262 15.93 -4.53 12.96
C ASP A 262 14.52 -4.04 12.57
N GLY A 263 14.38 -2.72 12.36
CA GLY A 263 13.11 -2.08 12.01
C GLY A 263 12.08 -1.99 13.13
N GLN A 264 12.41 -2.44 14.32
CA GLN A 264 11.51 -2.40 15.49
C GLN A 264 11.34 -0.98 16.03
N ARG A 265 10.26 -0.78 16.79
CA ARG A 265 9.96 0.51 17.43
C ARG A 265 11.13 1.01 18.27
N GLY A 266 11.48 2.28 18.10
CA GLY A 266 12.61 2.92 18.79
C GLY A 266 13.92 2.83 18.03
N GLY A 267 13.98 2.07 16.92
CA GLY A 267 15.12 2.09 16.02
C GLY A 267 15.24 3.40 15.24
N ALA A 268 16.45 3.72 14.80
CA ALA A 268 16.75 4.91 14.00
C ALA A 268 17.80 4.62 12.94
N LEU A 269 17.58 5.15 11.75
CA LEU A 269 18.54 5.17 10.66
C LEU A 269 18.98 6.60 10.38
N LYS A 270 20.25 6.78 10.09
CA LYS A 270 20.77 8.05 9.59
C LYS A 270 21.27 7.86 8.18
N VAL A 271 20.61 8.52 7.24
CA VAL A 271 21.00 8.51 5.82
C VAL A 271 21.69 9.83 5.50
N ARG A 272 22.86 9.75 4.87
CA ARG A 272 23.68 10.90 4.53
C ARG A 272 23.98 10.92 3.03
N ALA A 273 24.05 12.11 2.48
CA ALA A 273 24.56 12.32 1.14
C ALA A 273 26.03 11.88 1.05
N LYS A 274 26.44 11.41 -0.12
CA LYS A 274 27.84 11.23 -0.44
C LYS A 274 28.38 12.51 -1.03
N ILE A 275 29.43 13.04 -0.40
CA ILE A 275 30.02 14.33 -0.76
C ILE A 275 31.51 14.11 -1.05
N ASP A 276 31.89 14.44 -2.26
CA ASP A 276 33.27 14.35 -2.72
C ASP A 276 33.88 15.74 -2.91
N LYS A 277 35.17 15.87 -2.67
CA LYS A 277 35.91 17.09 -2.90
C LYS A 277 36.51 17.07 -4.32
N LEU A 278 35.99 17.93 -5.18
CA LEU A 278 36.50 18.07 -6.55
C LEU A 278 37.83 18.87 -6.60
N ASP A 279 37.86 19.99 -5.90
CA ASP A 279 39.04 20.85 -5.76
C ASP A 279 39.06 21.57 -4.41
N SER A 280 39.96 22.54 -4.21
CA SER A 280 40.12 23.27 -2.96
C SER A 280 38.90 24.13 -2.57
N LYS A 281 38.00 24.42 -3.52
CA LYS A 281 36.86 25.33 -3.36
C LYS A 281 35.52 24.67 -3.69
N THR A 282 35.54 23.49 -4.34
CA THR A 282 34.37 22.84 -4.90
C THR A 282 34.12 21.50 -4.21
N LEU A 283 32.90 21.34 -3.67
CA LEU A 283 32.37 20.08 -3.19
C LEU A 283 31.27 19.60 -4.16
N VAL A 284 31.23 18.30 -4.42
CA VAL A 284 30.22 17.67 -5.27
C VAL A 284 29.41 16.68 -4.44
N ILE A 285 28.09 16.80 -4.47
CA ILE A 285 27.18 15.82 -3.90
C ILE A 285 26.87 14.82 -5.02
N THR A 286 27.39 13.59 -4.87
CA THR A 286 27.26 12.53 -5.89
C THR A 286 26.06 11.63 -5.64
N GLU A 287 25.63 11.49 -4.38
CA GLU A 287 24.44 10.72 -4.01
C GLU A 287 23.62 11.51 -2.97
N ILE A 288 22.30 11.49 -3.12
CA ILE A 288 21.39 12.22 -2.25
C ILE A 288 20.76 11.30 -1.21
N PRO A 289 20.39 11.79 -0.03
CA PRO A 289 19.71 10.98 0.98
C PRO A 289 18.34 10.52 0.50
N TYR A 290 17.92 9.34 0.93
CA TYR A 290 16.59 8.81 0.67
C TYR A 290 15.47 9.81 1.04
N SER A 291 14.41 9.86 0.25
CA SER A 291 13.29 10.80 0.35
C SER A 291 13.62 12.28 0.12
N LYS A 292 14.81 12.59 -0.37
CA LYS A 292 15.18 13.94 -0.82
C LYS A 292 15.33 13.97 -2.33
N THR A 293 15.00 15.11 -2.92
CA THR A 293 15.22 15.38 -4.34
C THR A 293 16.30 16.44 -4.49
N THR A 294 16.91 16.52 -5.67
CA THR A 294 17.91 17.57 -5.98
C THR A 294 17.34 18.96 -5.74
N VAL A 295 16.08 19.20 -6.14
CA VAL A 295 15.40 20.50 -5.92
C VAL A 295 15.29 20.79 -4.43
N SER A 296 14.75 19.85 -3.62
CA SER A 296 14.58 20.05 -2.18
C SER A 296 15.90 20.22 -1.43
N LEU A 297 16.99 19.61 -1.95
CA LEU A 297 18.33 19.76 -1.40
C LEU A 297 18.88 21.17 -1.70
N ILE A 298 18.75 21.64 -2.92
CA ILE A 298 19.16 23.01 -3.33
C ILE A 298 18.41 24.05 -2.47
N GLU A 299 17.10 23.92 -2.34
CA GLU A 299 16.28 24.80 -1.49
C GLU A 299 16.76 24.82 -0.03
N SER A 300 17.10 23.64 0.51
CA SER A 300 17.62 23.51 1.88
C SER A 300 18.99 24.20 2.06
N ILE A 301 19.88 24.09 1.07
CA ILE A 301 21.20 24.74 1.08
C ILE A 301 21.03 26.25 0.95
N THR A 302 20.21 26.73 0.02
CA THR A 302 19.94 28.15 -0.18
C THR A 302 19.41 28.78 1.11
N LYS A 303 18.43 28.15 1.74
CA LYS A 303 17.87 28.63 3.02
C LYS A 303 18.88 28.64 4.18
N ALA A 304 19.91 27.81 4.12
CA ALA A 304 20.95 27.80 5.15
C ALA A 304 22.04 28.89 4.95
N VAL A 305 22.10 29.48 3.75
CA VAL A 305 23.02 30.57 3.39
C VAL A 305 22.41 31.94 3.62
N GLU A 306 21.09 32.06 3.56
CA GLU A 306 20.32 33.26 3.97
C GLU A 306 20.32 33.43 5.48
#